data_35c09cf16f49c599cc813feb7cfddeb1
#
_entry.id   35c09cf16f49c599cc813feb7cfddeb1
#
_cell.length_a   1.000
_cell.length_b   1.000
_cell.length_c   1.000
_cell.angle_alpha   90.00
_cell.angle_beta   90.00
_cell.angle_gamma   90.00
#
_symmetry.space_group_name_H-M   'P 1'
#
loop_
_entity.id
_entity.type
_entity.pdbx_description
1 polymer ?
#
loop_
_entity_poly.entity_id
_entity_poly.type
_entity_poly.pdbx_seq_one_letter_code
_entity_poly.pdbx_strand_id
1 'polypeptide(L)'
;MQRVTRQTVAVLQAIATADAPLWGLHIIDSTGLPSGTVYPALARLLDAGWLTSHDDEGGHVGAPRTLYTLTSEGADGVRAAEARLAATPARPSRARPH
;
A
#
# COMPACT_ATOMS: atom_id res chain seq x y z
N MET A 1 7.13 -9.84 -6.08
CA MET A 1 7.03 -9.74 -4.63
C MET A 1 6.42 -11.01 -4.10
N GLN A 2 7.09 -11.66 -3.18
CA GLN A 2 6.70 -13.00 -2.78
C GLN A 2 5.66 -13.01 -1.65
N ARG A 3 5.69 -12.00 -0.81
CA ARG A 3 4.81 -11.98 0.33
C ARG A 3 4.25 -10.58 0.54
N VAL A 4 2.96 -10.52 0.75
CA VAL A 4 2.28 -9.26 1.02
C VAL A 4 1.75 -9.33 2.44
N THR A 5 2.28 -8.52 3.32
CA THR A 5 1.85 -8.46 4.71
C THR A 5 0.63 -7.57 4.85
N ARG A 6 -0.01 -7.62 6.01
CA ARG A 6 -1.16 -6.75 6.28
C ARG A 6 -0.78 -5.28 6.18
N GLN A 7 0.42 -4.93 6.65
CA GLN A 7 0.90 -3.56 6.55
C GLN A 7 1.06 -3.15 5.09
N THR A 8 1.61 -4.04 4.28
CA THR A 8 1.77 -3.76 2.85
C THR A 8 0.41 -3.59 2.17
N VAL A 9 -0.56 -4.44 2.53
CA VAL A 9 -1.92 -4.31 2.00
C VAL A 9 -2.53 -2.98 2.41
N ALA A 10 -2.33 -2.54 3.65
CA ALA A 10 -2.84 -1.26 4.10
C ALA A 10 -2.28 -0.11 3.28
N VAL A 11 -0.99 -0.14 2.97
CA VAL A 11 -0.35 0.87 2.13
C VAL A 11 -0.97 0.84 0.73
N LEU A 12 -1.11 -0.34 0.15
CA LEU A 12 -1.69 -0.48 -1.19
C LEU A 12 -3.13 -0.01 -1.23
N GLN A 13 -3.91 -0.33 -0.21
CA GLN A 13 -5.30 0.09 -0.15
C GLN A 13 -5.43 1.61 -0.04
N ALA A 14 -4.55 2.24 0.73
CA ALA A 14 -4.55 3.69 0.84
C ALA A 14 -4.36 4.33 -0.53
N ILE A 15 -3.42 3.79 -1.31
CA ILE A 15 -3.15 4.32 -2.65
C ILE A 15 -4.29 3.99 -3.61
N ALA A 16 -4.82 2.76 -3.52
CA ALA A 16 -5.87 2.30 -4.43
C ALA A 16 -7.18 3.06 -4.26
N THR A 17 -7.49 3.47 -3.03
CA THR A 17 -8.75 4.15 -2.75
C THR A 17 -8.66 5.68 -2.87
N ALA A 18 -7.47 6.20 -3.08
CA ALA A 18 -7.30 7.65 -3.22
C ALA A 18 -7.75 8.11 -4.60
N ASP A 19 -8.30 9.32 -4.66
CA ASP A 19 -8.74 9.92 -5.92
C ASP A 19 -7.59 10.44 -6.73
N ALA A 20 -6.42 10.58 -6.13
CA ALA A 20 -5.24 11.16 -6.77
C ALA A 20 -4.00 10.48 -6.19
N PRO A 21 -2.85 10.61 -6.86
CA PRO A 21 -1.60 10.06 -6.31
C PRO A 21 -1.33 10.59 -4.91
N LEU A 22 -0.77 9.74 -4.07
CA LEU A 22 -0.46 10.08 -2.68
C LEU A 22 1.03 10.19 -2.47
N TRP A 23 1.43 11.06 -1.57
CA TRP A 23 2.82 11.12 -1.12
C TRP A 23 2.95 10.42 0.23
N GLY A 24 4.21 10.16 0.63
CA GLY A 24 4.48 9.30 1.78
C GLY A 24 3.77 9.71 3.06
N LEU A 25 3.75 11.01 3.35
CA LEU A 25 3.10 11.49 4.58
C LEU A 25 1.59 11.25 4.55
N HIS A 26 0.95 11.36 3.38
CA HIS A 26 -0.47 11.04 3.25
C HIS A 26 -0.72 9.57 3.54
N ILE A 27 0.18 8.70 3.08
CA ILE A 27 0.04 7.27 3.30
C ILE A 27 0.20 6.96 4.79
N ILE A 28 1.17 7.60 5.45
CA ILE A 28 1.37 7.44 6.88
C ILE A 28 0.11 7.85 7.63
N ASP A 29 -0.44 9.02 7.30
CA ASP A 29 -1.67 9.51 7.94
C ASP A 29 -2.84 8.58 7.70
N SER A 30 -2.99 8.09 6.47
CA SER A 30 -4.14 7.25 6.09
C SER A 30 -4.08 5.87 6.74
N THR A 31 -2.89 5.33 6.90
CA THR A 31 -2.74 3.95 7.42
C THR A 31 -2.50 3.91 8.92
N GLY A 32 -2.00 5.00 9.49
CA GLY A 32 -1.60 5.01 10.89
C GLY A 32 -0.30 4.25 11.15
N LEU A 33 0.39 3.82 10.10
CA LEU A 33 1.63 3.08 10.23
C LEU A 33 2.81 4.05 10.35
N PRO A 34 3.86 3.68 11.10
CA PRO A 34 5.03 4.54 11.21
C PRO A 34 5.83 4.60 9.92
N SER A 35 6.60 5.66 9.75
CA SER A 35 7.42 5.85 8.56
C SER A 35 8.41 4.70 8.34
N GLY A 36 8.92 4.12 9.43
CA GLY A 36 9.83 2.98 9.34
C GLY A 36 9.18 1.73 8.77
N THR A 37 7.86 1.69 8.69
CA THR A 37 7.12 0.61 8.05
C THR A 37 6.71 1.01 6.64
N VAL A 38 6.23 2.24 6.47
CA VAL A 38 5.67 2.70 5.20
C VAL A 38 6.73 2.82 4.11
N TYR A 39 7.85 3.50 4.38
CA TYR A 39 8.85 3.73 3.34
C TYR A 39 9.52 2.44 2.84
N PRO A 40 9.89 1.50 3.71
CA PRO A 40 10.40 0.21 3.21
C PRO A 40 9.37 -0.55 2.38
N ALA A 41 8.09 -0.48 2.77
CA ALA A 41 7.03 -1.12 2.00
C ALA A 41 6.90 -0.49 0.61
N LEU A 42 6.95 0.84 0.54
CA LEU A 42 6.90 1.56 -0.74
C LEU A 42 8.08 1.18 -1.63
N ALA A 43 9.27 1.06 -1.05
CA ALA A 43 10.46 0.67 -1.81
C ALA A 43 10.30 -0.72 -2.42
N ARG A 44 9.78 -1.66 -1.64
CA ARG A 44 9.55 -3.01 -2.14
C ARG A 44 8.50 -3.04 -3.24
N LEU A 45 7.45 -2.24 -3.09
CA LEU A 45 6.38 -2.20 -4.08
C LEU A 45 6.84 -1.55 -5.38
N LEU A 46 7.67 -0.52 -5.30
CA LEU A 46 8.29 0.07 -6.48
C LEU A 46 9.17 -0.94 -7.20
N ASP A 47 9.97 -1.66 -6.43
CA ASP A 47 10.88 -2.67 -6.98
C ASP A 47 10.12 -3.81 -7.64
N ALA A 48 8.97 -4.15 -7.10
CA ALA A 48 8.13 -5.22 -7.64
C ALA A 48 7.30 -4.77 -8.86
N GLY A 49 7.30 -3.48 -9.16
CA GLY A 49 6.52 -2.96 -10.29
C GLY A 49 5.05 -2.73 -9.98
N TRP A 50 4.69 -2.73 -8.71
CA TRP A 50 3.30 -2.51 -8.30
C TRP A 50 2.96 -1.04 -8.14
N LEU A 51 3.98 -0.19 -8.00
CA LEU A 51 3.83 1.25 -7.91
C LEU A 51 4.79 1.92 -8.88
N THR A 52 4.41 3.11 -9.30
CA THR A 52 5.35 4.05 -9.93
C THR A 52 5.43 5.27 -9.04
N SER A 53 6.51 6.00 -9.14
CA SER A 53 6.69 7.23 -8.40
C SER A 53 7.10 8.35 -9.34
N HIS A 54 6.72 9.56 -8.99
CA HIS A 54 7.16 10.73 -9.71
C HIS A 54 7.16 11.90 -8.73
N ASP A 55 7.99 12.89 -9.03
CA ASP A 55 8.07 14.08 -8.18
C ASP A 55 7.00 15.07 -8.58
N ASP A 56 6.33 15.61 -7.57
CA ASP A 56 5.37 16.67 -7.77
C ASP A 56 6.04 18.00 -7.45
N GLU A 57 6.32 18.76 -8.49
CA GLU A 57 7.01 20.02 -8.34
C GLU A 57 6.07 21.23 -8.40
N GLY A 58 4.80 20.97 -8.56
CA GLY A 58 3.83 22.03 -8.79
C GLY A 58 3.35 22.69 -7.53
N GLY A 59 3.72 23.94 -7.35
CA GLY A 59 2.99 24.81 -6.45
C GLY A 59 3.25 24.72 -4.96
N HIS A 60 4.22 23.97 -4.50
CA HIS A 60 4.50 23.94 -3.08
C HIS A 60 5.91 24.39 -2.78
N VAL A 61 6.10 24.81 -1.54
CA VAL A 61 7.37 25.35 -1.07
C VAL A 61 8.22 24.19 -0.55
N GLY A 62 9.51 24.24 -0.86
CA GLY A 62 10.45 23.25 -0.38
C GLY A 62 10.74 22.19 -1.40
N ALA A 63 11.23 21.04 -0.95
CA ALA A 63 11.58 19.96 -1.85
C ALA A 63 10.34 19.38 -2.53
N PRO A 64 10.47 18.92 -3.76
CA PRO A 64 9.34 18.24 -4.43
C PRO A 64 8.88 17.04 -3.62
N ARG A 65 7.59 16.78 -3.68
CA ARG A 65 7.03 15.60 -3.04
C ARG A 65 7.08 14.43 -4.01
N THR A 66 7.41 13.26 -3.48
CA THR A 66 7.32 12.05 -4.28
C THR A 66 5.92 11.49 -4.16
N LEU A 67 5.26 11.34 -5.29
CA LEU A 67 3.91 10.81 -5.37
C LEU A 67 3.95 9.37 -5.86
N TYR A 68 3.04 8.55 -5.38
CA TYR A 68 2.97 7.13 -5.71
C TYR A 68 1.66 6.82 -6.39
N THR A 69 1.73 6.03 -7.44
CA THR A 69 0.56 5.61 -8.21
C THR A 69 0.61 4.10 -8.40
N LEU A 70 -0.55 3.47 -8.29
CA LEU A 70 -0.67 2.03 -8.45
C LEU A 70 -0.60 1.68 -9.94
N THR A 71 0.19 0.66 -10.26
CA THR A 71 0.22 0.12 -11.63
C THR A 71 -0.91 -0.89 -11.81
N SER A 72 -1.11 -1.35 -13.05
CA SER A 72 -2.07 -2.44 -13.33
C SER A 72 -1.71 -3.68 -12.53
N GLU A 73 -0.42 -4.02 -12.49
CA GLU A 73 0.05 -5.15 -11.70
C GLU A 73 -0.23 -4.96 -10.21
N GLY A 74 -0.03 -3.73 -9.73
CA GLY A 74 -0.34 -3.40 -8.35
C GLY A 74 -1.81 -3.54 -8.04
N ALA A 75 -2.66 -3.08 -8.93
CA ALA A 75 -4.11 -3.19 -8.75
C ALA A 75 -4.54 -4.66 -8.68
N ASP A 76 -3.99 -5.49 -9.57
CA ASP A 76 -4.25 -6.93 -9.55
C ASP A 76 -3.75 -7.54 -8.24
N GLY A 77 -2.57 -7.12 -7.78
CA GLY A 77 -1.99 -7.60 -6.54
C GLY A 77 -2.83 -7.24 -5.33
N VAL A 78 -3.38 -6.02 -5.30
CA VAL A 78 -4.27 -5.61 -4.23
C VAL A 78 -5.51 -6.50 -4.19
N ARG A 79 -6.14 -6.73 -5.33
CA ARG A 79 -7.33 -7.56 -5.39
C ARG A 79 -7.04 -8.98 -4.93
N ALA A 80 -5.93 -9.54 -5.37
CA ALA A 80 -5.53 -10.89 -4.98
C ALA A 80 -5.23 -10.98 -3.49
N ALA A 81 -4.54 -9.98 -2.94
CA ALA A 81 -4.22 -9.95 -1.53
C ALA A 81 -5.47 -9.79 -0.67
N GLU A 82 -6.39 -8.93 -1.09
CA GLU A 82 -7.65 -8.73 -0.38
C GLU A 82 -8.47 -10.01 -0.38
N ALA A 83 -8.54 -10.69 -1.52
CA ALA A 83 -9.26 -11.95 -1.62
C ALA A 83 -8.65 -13.01 -0.71
N ARG A 84 -7.33 -13.06 -0.64
CA ARG A 84 -6.64 -14.02 0.22
C ARG A 84 -6.92 -13.74 1.69
N LEU A 85 -6.86 -12.48 2.10
CA LEU A 85 -7.13 -12.12 3.48
C LEU A 85 -8.58 -12.38 3.85
N ALA A 86 -9.50 -12.11 2.93
CA ALA A 86 -10.93 -12.37 3.17
C ALA A 86 -11.23 -13.86 3.22
N ALA A 87 -10.52 -14.65 2.43
CA ALA A 87 -10.72 -16.10 2.39
C ALA A 87 -10.01 -16.83 3.53
N THR A 88 -9.03 -16.20 4.15
CA THR A 88 -8.34 -16.81 5.28
C THR A 88 -9.33 -16.95 6.41
N PRO A 89 -9.67 -18.18 6.80
CA PRO A 89 -10.63 -18.33 7.87
C PRO A 89 -10.03 -17.68 9.08
N ALA A 90 -10.82 -17.06 9.63
CA ALA A 90 -10.40 -16.66 10.88
C ALA A 90 -10.15 -17.94 11.56
N ARG A 91 -9.58 -18.58 11.22
CA ARG A 91 -9.39 -19.61 11.51
C ARG A 91 -9.93 -20.01 12.37
N PRO A 92 -10.32 -20.16 12.24
CA PRO A 92 -10.86 -20.47 12.87
C PRO A 92 -10.96 -20.91 13.56
N SER A 93 -10.83 -20.64 13.56
CA SER A 93 -11.04 -20.89 14.12
C SER A 93 -11.34 -21.14 14.62
N ARG A 94 -11.17 -21.03 14.86
CA ARG A 94 -11.56 -21.14 15.39
C ARG A 94 -12.19 -21.57 15.80
N ALA A 95 -12.22 -21.62 15.91
CA ALA A 95 -12.84 -21.94 16.29
C ALA A 95 -13.35 -22.40 16.60
N ARG A 96 -13.44 -22.64 16.81
CA ARG A 96 -13.99 -22.99 17.23
C ARG A 96 -14.42 -23.67 17.55
N PRO A 97 -14.59 -23.95 17.87
CA PRO A 97 -14.97 -24.52 18.32
C PRO A 97 -15.24 -24.94 18.69
N HIS A 98 -15.22 -24.84 18.93
CA HIS A 98 -15.45 -25.04 19.29
C HIS A 98 -15.83 -25.44 19.55
#